data_587f212143af998c2c52ec69425384f1
#
_entry.id   587f212143af998c2c52ec69425384f1
#
_cell.length_a   1.000
_cell.length_b   1.000
_cell.length_c   1.000
_cell.angle_alpha   90.00
_cell.angle_beta   90.00
_cell.angle_gamma   90.00
#
_symmetry.space_group_name_H-M   'P 1'
#
loop_
_entity.id
_entity.type
_entity.pdbx_description
1 polymer ?
#
loop_
_entity_poly.entity_id
_entity_poly.type
_entity_poly.pdbx_seq_one_letter_code
_entity_poly.pdbx_strand_id
1 'polypeptide(L)'
;MKIKLKQQNQDITIGVSDISEIKPLILRVMNSHHTGWSQLRQSFKCIQYGLSELIINAIEHGALGLGSDKKYRLKRNGTYEAYLNEKIRMMTHSILIECIESNTQIKVVIDDYGKGFDWKTALRIAETKQDGKGLCIAQNTFDELTFDENGSRCHAVCLKK
;
A
#
# COMPACT_ATOMS: atom_id res chain seq x y z
N MET A 1 2.31 2.96 15.10
CA MET A 1 3.09 2.47 13.91
C MET A 1 3.94 3.59 13.35
N LYS A 2 5.06 3.26 12.74
CA LYS A 2 5.91 4.25 12.03
C LYS A 2 5.94 3.90 10.55
N ILE A 3 5.83 4.92 9.68
CA ILE A 3 6.05 4.78 8.24
C ILE A 3 7.32 5.54 7.89
N LYS A 4 8.26 4.85 7.29
CA LYS A 4 9.50 5.42 6.78
C LYS A 4 9.31 5.73 5.30
N LEU A 5 9.36 7.01 4.94
CA LEU A 5 9.34 7.46 3.56
C LEU A 5 10.77 7.71 3.11
N LYS A 6 11.20 7.02 2.06
CA LYS A 6 12.45 7.29 1.37
C LYS A 6 12.17 7.99 0.05
N GLN A 7 12.78 9.12 -0.14
CA GLN A 7 12.71 9.94 -1.34
C GLN A 7 14.13 10.28 -1.78
N GLN A 8 14.32 10.69 -3.03
CA GLN A 8 15.65 10.92 -3.64
C GLN A 8 16.65 11.70 -2.78
N ASN A 9 16.19 12.59 -1.89
CA ASN A 9 17.04 13.44 -1.06
C ASN A 9 16.65 13.51 0.42
N GLN A 10 15.66 12.75 0.87
CA GLN A 10 15.19 12.82 2.25
C GLN A 10 14.59 11.49 2.73
N ASP A 11 14.96 11.09 3.93
CA ASP A 11 14.30 10.05 4.69
C ASP A 11 13.41 10.70 5.75
N ILE A 12 12.11 10.45 5.69
CA ILE A 12 11.13 11.01 6.62
C ILE A 12 10.49 9.86 7.39
N THR A 13 10.40 9.99 8.71
CA THR A 13 9.62 9.05 9.54
C THR A 13 8.33 9.72 9.99
N ILE A 14 7.19 9.11 9.68
CA ILE A 14 5.86 9.60 10.06
C ILE A 14 5.26 8.60 11.04
N GLY A 15 4.80 9.12 12.18
CA GLY A 15 3.96 8.36 13.10
C GLY A 15 2.54 8.25 12.55
N VAL A 16 1.97 7.06 12.56
CA VAL A 16 0.56 6.81 12.21
C VAL A 16 -0.10 6.14 13.41
N SER A 17 -1.17 6.74 13.88
CA SER A 17 -1.96 6.27 15.04
C SER A 17 -3.38 5.84 14.67
N ASP A 18 -3.82 6.21 13.48
CA ASP A 18 -5.17 5.96 12.98
C ASP A 18 -5.16 5.64 11.48
N ILE A 19 -6.05 4.73 11.05
CA ILE A 19 -6.15 4.32 9.64
C ILE A 19 -6.56 5.49 8.72
N SER A 20 -7.28 6.47 9.25
CA SER A 20 -7.68 7.67 8.49
C SER A 20 -6.50 8.55 8.06
N GLU A 21 -5.34 8.40 8.71
CA GLU A 21 -4.11 9.13 8.37
C GLU A 21 -3.43 8.59 7.10
N ILE A 22 -3.84 7.41 6.60
CA ILE A 22 -3.22 6.79 5.41
C ILE A 22 -3.48 7.63 4.15
N LYS A 23 -4.68 8.16 3.98
CA LYS A 23 -4.98 9.01 2.81
C LYS A 23 -4.16 10.31 2.76
N PRO A 24 -4.06 11.10 3.85
CA PRO A 24 -3.11 12.23 3.93
C PRO A 24 -1.66 11.83 3.68
N LEU A 25 -1.23 10.68 4.18
CA LEU A 25 0.11 10.16 3.94
C LEU A 25 0.38 9.93 2.45
N ILE A 26 -0.55 9.27 1.74
CA ILE A 26 -0.43 9.01 0.30
C ILE A 26 -0.32 10.32 -0.47
N LEU A 27 -1.17 11.30 -0.14
CA LEU A 27 -1.07 12.64 -0.74
C LEU A 27 0.29 13.29 -0.50
N ARG A 28 0.87 13.08 0.69
CA ARG A 28 2.22 13.58 0.98
C ARG A 28 3.29 12.89 0.14
N VAL A 29 3.21 11.56 -0.03
CA VAL A 29 4.10 10.79 -0.91
C VAL A 29 4.00 11.29 -2.34
N MET A 30 2.79 11.47 -2.86
CA MET A 30 2.57 11.93 -4.23
C MET A 30 2.96 13.39 -4.43
N ASN A 31 2.73 14.26 -3.45
CA ASN A 31 3.06 15.67 -3.55
C ASN A 31 4.57 15.96 -3.49
N SER A 32 5.37 15.06 -2.95
CA SER A 32 6.83 15.22 -2.92
C SER A 32 7.50 15.12 -4.29
N HIS A 33 6.79 14.58 -5.31
CA HIS A 33 7.24 14.44 -6.69
C HIS A 33 6.26 15.13 -7.66
N HIS A 34 5.97 16.41 -7.41
CA HIS A 34 4.91 17.16 -8.09
C HIS A 34 4.94 17.13 -9.62
N THR A 35 6.12 17.15 -10.23
CA THR A 35 6.25 17.19 -11.69
C THR A 35 6.12 15.82 -12.33
N GLY A 36 6.61 14.77 -11.68
CA GLY A 36 6.62 13.42 -12.24
C GLY A 36 5.24 12.79 -12.35
N TRP A 37 4.41 12.94 -11.32
CA TRP A 37 3.07 12.34 -11.31
C TRP A 37 2.13 12.89 -12.38
N SER A 38 2.27 14.16 -12.77
CA SER A 38 1.48 14.76 -13.85
C SER A 38 1.83 14.22 -15.23
N GLN A 39 3.00 13.62 -15.38
CA GLN A 39 3.49 13.04 -16.63
C GLN A 39 3.09 11.58 -16.81
N LEU A 40 2.45 10.96 -15.83
CA LEU A 40 2.08 9.55 -15.90
C LEU A 40 0.91 9.29 -16.85
N ARG A 41 0.85 8.08 -17.38
CA ARG A 41 -0.24 7.60 -18.24
C ARG A 41 -1.54 7.51 -17.46
N GLN A 42 -1.47 7.04 -16.22
CA GLN A 42 -2.60 6.89 -15.31
C GLN A 42 -2.99 8.22 -14.66
N SER A 43 -4.26 8.37 -14.32
CA SER A 43 -4.72 9.55 -13.60
C SER A 43 -4.22 9.53 -12.14
N PHE A 44 -3.94 10.72 -11.60
CA PHE A 44 -3.54 10.90 -10.20
C PHE A 44 -4.48 10.19 -9.21
N LYS A 45 -5.80 10.26 -9.47
CA LYS A 45 -6.83 9.62 -8.64
C LYS A 45 -6.74 8.10 -8.67
N CYS A 46 -6.52 7.50 -9.84
CA CYS A 46 -6.33 6.04 -9.93
C CYS A 46 -5.11 5.59 -9.15
N ILE A 47 -3.97 6.28 -9.31
CA ILE A 47 -2.74 5.97 -8.60
C ILE A 47 -2.94 6.09 -7.08
N GLN A 48 -3.63 7.14 -6.62
CA GLN A 48 -3.96 7.32 -5.22
C GLN A 48 -4.76 6.14 -4.65
N TYR A 49 -5.74 5.62 -5.39
CA TYR A 49 -6.49 4.43 -4.98
C TYR A 49 -5.61 3.18 -4.94
N GLY A 50 -4.82 2.93 -5.97
CA GLY A 50 -3.92 1.79 -6.01
C GLY A 50 -2.90 1.79 -4.86
N LEU A 51 -2.28 2.95 -4.58
CA LEU A 51 -1.37 3.11 -3.43
C LEU A 51 -2.10 2.90 -2.10
N SER A 52 -3.34 3.38 -1.96
CA SER A 52 -4.14 3.16 -0.75
C SER A 52 -4.32 1.68 -0.48
N GLU A 53 -4.69 0.90 -1.50
CA GLU A 53 -4.88 -0.54 -1.36
C GLU A 53 -3.58 -1.26 -0.98
N LEU A 54 -2.46 -0.90 -1.61
CA LEU A 54 -1.17 -1.52 -1.29
C LEU A 54 -0.71 -1.21 0.14
N ILE A 55 -0.84 0.05 0.59
CA ILE A 55 -0.43 0.45 1.95
C ILE A 55 -1.35 -0.19 3.00
N ILE A 56 -2.66 -0.24 2.76
CA ILE A 56 -3.61 -0.90 3.67
C ILE A 56 -3.30 -2.39 3.73
N ASN A 57 -3.01 -3.05 2.61
CA ASN A 57 -2.63 -4.46 2.59
C ASN A 57 -1.32 -4.71 3.36
N ALA A 58 -0.32 -3.84 3.22
CA ALA A 58 0.92 -3.91 3.98
C ALA A 58 0.68 -3.81 5.50
N ILE A 59 -0.26 -2.95 5.92
CA ILE A 59 -0.65 -2.84 7.34
C ILE A 59 -1.39 -4.09 7.79
N GLU A 60 -2.46 -4.47 7.10
CA GLU A 60 -3.37 -5.54 7.52
C GLU A 60 -2.71 -6.91 7.48
N HIS A 61 -2.20 -7.27 6.33
CA HIS A 61 -1.69 -8.62 6.08
C HIS A 61 -0.21 -8.76 6.45
N GLY A 62 0.59 -7.75 6.13
CA GLY A 62 2.00 -7.73 6.43
C GLY A 62 2.28 -7.50 7.91
N ALA A 63 2.03 -6.29 8.39
CA ALA A 63 2.43 -5.88 9.72
C ALA A 63 1.54 -6.44 10.84
N LEU A 64 0.22 -6.58 10.61
CA LEU A 64 -0.74 -7.09 11.61
C LEU A 64 -1.07 -8.57 11.48
N GLY A 65 -0.72 -9.21 10.36
CA GLY A 65 -1.08 -10.60 10.08
C GLY A 65 -2.58 -10.85 10.09
N LEU A 66 -3.39 -9.85 9.69
CA LEU A 66 -4.84 -9.94 9.70
C LEU A 66 -5.32 -10.84 8.56
N GLY A 67 -5.80 -12.04 8.89
CA GLY A 67 -6.38 -12.95 7.90
C GLY A 67 -7.72 -12.45 7.35
N SER A 68 -8.04 -12.87 6.11
CA SER A 68 -9.24 -12.45 5.39
C SER A 68 -10.54 -12.74 6.15
N ASP A 69 -10.66 -13.90 6.80
CA ASP A 69 -11.87 -14.28 7.56
C ASP A 69 -12.09 -13.36 8.77
N LYS A 70 -11.01 -13.00 9.46
CA LYS A 70 -11.09 -12.07 10.59
C LYS A 70 -11.45 -10.67 10.09
N LYS A 71 -10.86 -10.20 9.00
CA LYS A 71 -11.20 -8.93 8.36
C LYS A 71 -12.67 -8.87 7.98
N TYR A 72 -13.21 -9.93 7.35
CA TYR A 72 -14.62 -10.01 6.99
C TYR A 72 -15.54 -9.91 8.23
N ARG A 73 -15.24 -10.68 9.29
CA ARG A 73 -16.02 -10.63 10.54
C ARG A 73 -16.02 -9.23 11.19
N LEU A 74 -14.87 -8.58 11.24
CA LEU A 74 -14.73 -7.23 11.79
C LEU A 74 -15.53 -6.21 10.99
N LYS A 75 -15.51 -6.28 9.66
CA LYS A 75 -16.31 -5.41 8.78
C LYS A 75 -17.80 -5.63 8.98
N ARG A 76 -18.24 -6.90 9.02
CA ARG A 76 -19.65 -7.26 9.25
C ARG A 76 -20.17 -6.74 10.60
N ASN A 77 -19.33 -6.73 11.62
CA ASN A 77 -19.70 -6.27 12.97
C ASN A 77 -19.51 -4.76 13.17
N GLY A 78 -19.05 -4.01 12.16
CA GLY A 78 -18.78 -2.57 12.27
C GLY A 78 -17.61 -2.19 13.19
N THR A 79 -16.75 -3.17 13.54
CA THR A 79 -15.64 -2.96 14.49
C THR A 79 -14.26 -2.92 13.83
N TYR A 80 -14.24 -2.95 12.50
CA TYR A 80 -13.00 -3.05 11.71
C TYR A 80 -12.03 -1.89 11.93
N GLU A 81 -12.50 -0.65 11.82
CA GLU A 81 -11.65 0.54 11.99
C GLU A 81 -11.14 0.66 13.43
N ALA A 82 -12.01 0.45 14.41
CA ALA A 82 -11.62 0.47 15.81
C ALA A 82 -10.53 -0.56 16.13
N TYR A 83 -10.67 -1.78 15.58
CA TYR A 83 -9.66 -2.83 15.70
C TYR A 83 -8.32 -2.43 15.06
N LEU A 84 -8.34 -1.89 13.84
CA LEU A 84 -7.11 -1.45 13.17
C LEU A 84 -6.43 -0.34 13.96
N ASN A 85 -7.17 0.66 14.41
CA ASN A 85 -6.63 1.80 15.14
C ASN A 85 -5.99 1.36 16.47
N GLU A 86 -6.63 0.44 17.21
CA GLU A 86 -6.04 -0.16 18.40
C GLU A 86 -4.70 -0.84 18.06
N LYS A 87 -4.68 -1.70 17.05
CA LYS A 87 -3.46 -2.44 16.65
C LYS A 87 -2.36 -1.52 16.13
N ILE A 88 -2.69 -0.52 15.31
CA ILE A 88 -1.74 0.47 14.79
C ILE A 88 -1.05 1.22 15.94
N ARG A 89 -1.79 1.62 16.99
CA ARG A 89 -1.21 2.29 18.17
C ARG A 89 -0.23 1.41 18.94
N MET A 90 -0.50 0.11 19.01
CA MET A 90 0.35 -0.87 19.71
C MET A 90 1.55 -1.34 18.87
N MET A 91 1.58 -1.04 17.57
CA MET A 91 2.63 -1.52 16.67
C MET A 91 3.96 -0.81 16.91
N THR A 92 5.00 -1.62 17.06
CA THR A 92 6.40 -1.16 17.10
C THR A 92 7.08 -1.24 15.72
N HIS A 93 6.50 -1.99 14.79
CA HIS A 93 7.03 -2.18 13.43
C HIS A 93 6.92 -0.92 12.59
N SER A 94 7.80 -0.82 11.60
CA SER A 94 7.76 0.23 10.59
C SER A 94 7.40 -0.37 9.24
N ILE A 95 6.65 0.38 8.42
CA ILE A 95 6.49 0.10 6.99
C ILE A 95 7.40 1.07 6.24
N LEU A 96 8.15 0.57 5.27
CA LEU A 96 8.94 1.39 4.36
C LEU A 96 8.13 1.68 3.12
N ILE A 97 8.07 2.94 2.73
CA ILE A 97 7.60 3.38 1.42
C ILE A 97 8.75 4.15 0.77
N GLU A 98 9.25 3.64 -0.34
CA GLU A 98 10.30 4.27 -1.13
C GLU A 98 9.76 4.69 -2.47
N CYS A 99 9.97 5.94 -2.85
CA CYS A 99 9.55 6.48 -4.14
C CYS A 99 10.78 6.86 -4.95
N ILE A 100 10.93 6.23 -6.12
CA ILE A 100 12.08 6.39 -7.02
C ILE A 100 11.56 6.91 -8.35
N GLU A 101 11.97 8.12 -8.71
CA GLU A 101 11.62 8.74 -9.98
C GLU A 101 12.79 8.67 -10.95
N SER A 102 12.48 8.34 -12.21
CA SER A 102 13.39 8.42 -13.35
C SER A 102 12.77 9.24 -14.49
N ASN A 103 13.49 9.36 -15.60
CA ASN A 103 12.96 10.05 -16.78
C ASN A 103 11.75 9.35 -17.40
N THR A 104 11.62 8.03 -17.22
CA THR A 104 10.61 7.20 -17.89
C THR A 104 9.53 6.67 -16.97
N GLN A 105 9.75 6.66 -15.64
CA GLN A 105 8.84 6.03 -14.71
C GLN A 105 8.95 6.57 -13.28
N ILE A 106 7.90 6.33 -12.50
CA ILE A 106 7.93 6.39 -11.04
C ILE A 106 7.71 4.98 -10.50
N LYS A 107 8.64 4.53 -9.65
CA LYS A 107 8.56 3.25 -8.95
C LYS A 107 8.30 3.51 -7.47
N VAL A 108 7.27 2.86 -6.93
CA VAL A 108 7.00 2.84 -5.48
C VAL A 108 7.29 1.45 -4.94
N VAL A 109 8.11 1.38 -3.92
CA VAL A 109 8.41 0.15 -3.19
C VAL A 109 7.75 0.26 -1.82
N ILE A 110 6.97 -0.75 -1.43
CA ILE A 110 6.36 -0.85 -0.11
C ILE A 110 6.85 -2.15 0.52
N ASP A 111 7.48 -2.04 1.69
CA ASP A 111 8.01 -3.18 2.45
C ASP A 111 7.42 -3.14 3.87
N ASP A 112 6.67 -4.16 4.22
CA ASP A 112 6.05 -4.29 5.54
C ASP A 112 6.92 -5.07 6.54
N TYR A 113 8.04 -5.64 6.08
CA TYR A 113 8.93 -6.49 6.87
C TYR A 113 8.23 -7.66 7.58
N GLY A 114 7.04 -8.01 7.11
CA GLY A 114 6.24 -9.10 7.66
C GLY A 114 6.66 -10.47 7.11
N LYS A 115 5.84 -11.47 7.42
CA LYS A 115 6.05 -12.84 6.93
C LYS A 115 5.72 -13.00 5.45
N GLY A 116 5.13 -11.98 4.84
CA GLY A 116 4.63 -12.04 3.48
C GLY A 116 3.35 -12.87 3.33
N PHE A 117 2.96 -13.13 2.08
CA PHE A 117 1.78 -13.92 1.73
C PHE A 117 1.92 -14.51 0.32
N ASP A 118 1.16 -15.53 0.02
CA ASP A 118 1.07 -16.07 -1.35
C ASP A 118 0.26 -15.12 -2.24
N TRP A 119 0.94 -14.10 -2.75
CA TRP A 119 0.36 -13.07 -3.57
C TRP A 119 -0.17 -13.58 -4.92
N LYS A 120 0.43 -14.64 -5.47
CA LYS A 120 -0.02 -15.26 -6.74
C LYS A 120 -1.39 -15.89 -6.57
N THR A 121 -1.56 -16.67 -5.52
CA THR A 121 -2.87 -17.24 -5.18
C THR A 121 -3.87 -16.16 -4.78
N ALA A 122 -3.44 -15.13 -4.04
CA ALA A 122 -4.33 -14.02 -3.64
C ALA A 122 -4.84 -13.24 -4.86
N LEU A 123 -4.01 -12.95 -5.87
CA LEU A 123 -4.41 -12.32 -7.12
C LEU A 123 -5.46 -13.17 -7.86
N ARG A 124 -5.18 -14.46 -8.06
CA ARG A 124 -6.10 -15.38 -8.74
C ARG A 124 -7.46 -15.47 -8.04
N ILE A 125 -7.47 -15.47 -6.70
CA ILE A 125 -8.71 -15.49 -5.92
C ILE A 125 -9.46 -14.16 -6.06
N ALA A 126 -8.74 -13.02 -6.04
CA ALA A 126 -9.34 -11.70 -6.15
C ALA A 126 -10.03 -11.45 -7.50
N GLU A 127 -9.56 -12.08 -8.58
CA GLU A 127 -10.21 -12.05 -9.91
C GLU A 127 -11.59 -12.72 -9.91
N THR A 128 -11.79 -13.73 -9.08
CA THR A 128 -13.02 -14.54 -9.07
C THR A 128 -14.02 -14.14 -7.99
N LYS A 129 -13.61 -13.41 -6.95
CA LYS A 129 -14.48 -13.00 -5.84
C LYS A 129 -15.05 -11.61 -6.02
N GLN A 130 -16.26 -11.38 -5.48
CA GLN A 130 -16.86 -10.03 -5.41
C GLN A 130 -16.21 -9.14 -4.34
N ASP A 131 -15.69 -9.73 -3.26
CA ASP A 131 -15.03 -9.05 -2.14
C ASP A 131 -13.52 -9.24 -2.21
N GLY A 132 -12.76 -8.30 -1.63
CA GLY A 132 -11.28 -8.38 -1.56
C GLY A 132 -10.59 -7.90 -2.83
N LYS A 133 -11.20 -6.99 -3.59
CA LYS A 133 -10.69 -6.49 -4.88
C LYS A 133 -9.50 -5.53 -4.77
N GLY A 134 -9.01 -5.22 -3.57
CA GLY A 134 -7.93 -4.24 -3.39
C GLY A 134 -6.67 -4.56 -4.19
N LEU A 135 -6.27 -5.84 -4.21
CA LEU A 135 -5.10 -6.27 -4.99
C LEU A 135 -5.35 -6.20 -6.50
N CYS A 136 -6.57 -6.51 -6.96
CA CYS A 136 -6.96 -6.32 -8.36
C CYS A 136 -6.99 -4.84 -8.76
N ILE A 137 -7.47 -3.96 -7.87
CA ILE A 137 -7.45 -2.51 -8.09
C ILE A 137 -6.00 -2.06 -8.27
N ALA A 138 -5.09 -2.47 -7.39
CA ALA A 138 -3.68 -2.14 -7.50
C ALA A 138 -3.08 -2.68 -8.81
N GLN A 139 -3.35 -3.94 -9.16
CA GLN A 139 -2.84 -4.54 -10.40
C GLN A 139 -3.31 -3.80 -11.66
N ASN A 140 -4.56 -3.34 -11.68
CA ASN A 140 -5.10 -2.57 -12.82
C ASN A 140 -4.68 -1.09 -12.81
N THR A 141 -4.13 -0.61 -11.70
CA THR A 141 -3.70 0.78 -11.56
C THR A 141 -2.28 1.00 -12.08
N PHE A 142 -1.38 0.08 -11.77
CA PHE A 142 0.04 0.21 -12.10
C PHE A 142 0.36 -0.47 -13.43
N ASP A 143 1.31 0.09 -14.18
CA ASP A 143 1.79 -0.53 -15.43
C ASP A 143 2.49 -1.86 -15.13
N GLU A 144 3.18 -1.95 -13.96
CA GLU A 144 3.75 -3.19 -13.43
C GLU A 144 3.51 -3.25 -11.93
N LEU A 145 3.08 -4.40 -11.43
CA LEU A 145 2.98 -4.71 -10.01
C LEU A 145 3.61 -6.08 -9.76
N THR A 146 4.68 -6.10 -8.99
CA THR A 146 5.40 -7.32 -8.63
C THR A 146 5.64 -7.39 -7.13
N PHE A 147 5.84 -8.60 -6.63
CA PHE A 147 6.18 -8.86 -5.23
C PHE A 147 7.46 -9.68 -5.17
N ASP A 148 8.19 -9.57 -4.07
CA ASP A 148 9.29 -10.49 -3.78
C ASP A 148 8.79 -11.94 -3.57
N GLU A 149 9.69 -12.88 -3.39
CA GLU A 149 9.35 -14.30 -3.30
C GLU A 149 8.37 -14.61 -2.16
N ASN A 150 8.53 -13.94 -1.03
CA ASN A 150 7.68 -14.16 0.15
C ASN A 150 6.45 -13.26 0.19
N GLY A 151 6.37 -12.22 -0.66
CA GLY A 151 5.23 -11.30 -0.74
C GLY A 151 5.22 -10.20 0.33
N SER A 152 6.32 -9.94 1.04
CA SER A 152 6.42 -8.87 2.03
C SER A 152 6.81 -7.51 1.43
N ARG A 153 7.38 -7.52 0.24
CA ARG A 153 7.78 -6.32 -0.48
C ARG A 153 7.11 -6.27 -1.84
N CYS A 154 6.41 -5.19 -2.12
CA CYS A 154 5.84 -4.95 -3.45
C CYS A 154 6.55 -3.82 -4.19
N HIS A 155 6.54 -3.90 -5.50
CA HIS A 155 7.08 -2.93 -6.44
C HIS A 155 5.98 -2.53 -7.41
N ALA A 156 5.53 -1.29 -7.34
CA ALA A 156 4.52 -0.72 -8.21
C ALA A 156 5.19 0.30 -9.14
N VAL A 157 5.02 0.14 -10.45
CA VAL A 157 5.63 1.00 -11.47
C VAL A 157 4.55 1.73 -12.25
N CYS A 158 4.73 3.03 -12.40
CA CYS A 158 3.93 3.89 -13.28
C CYS A 158 4.83 4.47 -14.37
N LEU A 159 4.49 4.24 -15.64
CA LEU A 159 5.22 4.77 -16.79
C LEU A 159 4.80 6.21 -17.09
N LYS A 160 5.79 7.04 -17.46
CA LYS A 160 5.55 8.39 -17.99
C LYS A 160 5.10 8.34 -19.45
N LYS A 161 4.42 9.40 -19.89
CA LYS A 161 3.98 9.57 -21.29
C LYS A 161 5.15 9.82 -22.23
#